data_3cd7b4ad3fed24d881925ad4831b54ae
#
_entry.id   3cd7b4ad3fed24d881925ad4831b54ae
#
_cell.length_a   1.000
_cell.length_b   1.000
_cell.length_c   1.000
_cell.angle_alpha   90.00
_cell.angle_beta   90.00
_cell.angle_gamma   90.00
#
_symmetry.space_group_name_H-M   'P 1'
#
loop_
_entity.id
_entity.type
_entity.pdbx_description
1 polymer ?
#
loop_
_entity_poly.entity_id
_entity_poly.type
_entity_poly.pdbx_seq_one_letter_code
_entity_poly.pdbx_strand_id
1 'polypeptide(L)'
;TRDKHTRRLGAAAVFSGLAGITEPAMYGITLPRRLPFTFSCLGAAITGGYLGWAGVYSYQISGQGVFGLTGYIDPATGSLAGMGQALIGVGLGMAFAFVSTLLLYHEPNAELPADRDLLASPMAGQVLPLDQVADGAFRTGVLGPGCAIRPSEGRVAAPAAGRVLNLSP
;
A
#
# COMPACT_ATOMS: atom_id res chain seq x y z
N THR A 1 -12.78 -4.00 5.98
CA THR A 1 -13.24 -2.66 5.58
C THR A 1 -14.55 -2.72 4.80
N ARG A 2 -15.44 -1.76 5.02
CA ARG A 2 -16.72 -1.62 4.27
C ARG A 2 -16.54 -0.87 2.95
N ASP A 3 -15.44 -0.17 2.77
CA ASP A 3 -15.14 0.58 1.54
C ASP A 3 -14.79 -0.36 0.39
N LYS A 4 -15.58 -0.29 -0.70
CA LYS A 4 -15.41 -1.10 -1.91
C LYS A 4 -14.07 -0.81 -2.63
N HIS A 5 -13.60 0.43 -2.58
CA HIS A 5 -12.34 0.84 -3.19
C HIS A 5 -11.15 0.18 -2.48
N THR A 6 -11.10 0.30 -1.15
CA THR A 6 -10.06 -0.34 -0.32
C THR A 6 -10.07 -1.87 -0.47
N ARG A 7 -11.24 -2.50 -0.62
CA ARG A 7 -11.33 -3.96 -0.87
C ARG A 7 -10.71 -4.36 -2.22
N ARG A 8 -10.95 -3.60 -3.28
CA ARG A 8 -10.35 -3.85 -4.61
C ARG A 8 -8.84 -3.64 -4.58
N LEU A 9 -8.38 -2.57 -3.95
CA LEU A 9 -6.95 -2.31 -3.73
C LEU A 9 -6.33 -3.47 -2.92
N GLY A 10 -7.00 -3.94 -1.87
CA GLY A 10 -6.54 -5.05 -1.05
C GLY A 10 -6.37 -6.34 -1.84
N ALA A 11 -7.32 -6.69 -2.71
CA ALA A 11 -7.20 -7.86 -3.56
C ALA A 11 -5.99 -7.76 -4.51
N ALA A 12 -5.84 -6.62 -5.20
CA ALA A 12 -4.68 -6.38 -6.07
C ALA A 12 -3.35 -6.44 -5.30
N ALA A 13 -3.32 -5.88 -4.08
CA ALA A 13 -2.15 -5.88 -3.22
C ALA A 13 -1.74 -7.27 -2.75
N VAL A 14 -2.69 -8.20 -2.54
CA VAL A 14 -2.37 -9.60 -2.22
C VAL A 14 -1.65 -10.27 -3.38
N PHE A 15 -2.13 -10.13 -4.60
CA PHE A 15 -1.49 -10.73 -5.78
C PHE A 15 -0.10 -10.15 -6.04
N SER A 16 0.04 -8.82 -5.97
CA SER A 16 1.35 -8.18 -6.14
C SER A 16 2.31 -8.56 -5.01
N GLY A 17 1.84 -8.65 -3.77
CA GLY A 17 2.64 -9.06 -2.62
C GLY A 17 3.17 -10.51 -2.73
N LEU A 18 2.37 -11.43 -3.26
CA LEU A 18 2.83 -12.81 -3.54
C LEU A 18 3.98 -12.83 -4.57
N ALA A 19 3.95 -11.94 -5.55
CA ALA A 19 5.04 -11.77 -6.51
C ALA A 19 6.24 -10.99 -5.92
N GLY A 20 6.14 -10.47 -4.69
CA GLY A 20 7.18 -9.71 -4.01
C GLY A 20 7.11 -8.19 -4.21
N ILE A 21 6.08 -7.70 -4.90
CA ILE A 21 5.83 -6.26 -5.09
C ILE A 21 4.93 -5.78 -3.95
N THR A 22 5.52 -5.22 -2.92
CA THR A 22 4.81 -4.86 -1.66
C THR A 22 4.36 -3.40 -1.60
N GLU A 23 4.84 -2.55 -2.51
CA GLU A 23 4.57 -1.11 -2.52
C GLU A 23 3.07 -0.77 -2.57
N PRO A 24 2.24 -1.41 -3.40
CA PRO A 24 0.80 -1.11 -3.41
C PRO A 24 0.11 -1.42 -2.08
N ALA A 25 0.52 -2.51 -1.42
CA ALA A 25 0.02 -2.87 -0.09
C ALA A 25 0.51 -1.89 0.97
N MET A 26 1.78 -1.54 0.93
CA MET A 26 2.43 -0.70 1.92
C MET A 26 1.91 0.74 1.84
N TYR A 27 2.03 1.39 0.70
CA TYR A 27 1.67 2.80 0.55
C TYR A 27 0.17 3.02 0.42
N GLY A 28 -0.55 2.11 -0.25
CA GLY A 28 -1.99 2.24 -0.47
C GLY A 28 -2.85 1.84 0.73
N ILE A 29 -2.36 0.94 1.59
CA ILE A 29 -3.20 0.36 2.64
C ILE A 29 -2.60 0.50 4.04
N THR A 30 -1.40 -0.05 4.27
CA THR A 30 -0.91 -0.24 5.64
C THR A 30 -0.28 1.03 6.22
N LEU A 31 0.56 1.73 5.48
CA LEU A 31 1.25 2.93 5.95
C LEU A 31 0.30 4.08 6.32
N PRO A 32 -0.73 4.42 5.52
CA PRO A 32 -1.69 5.46 5.90
C PRO A 32 -2.45 5.12 7.19
N ARG A 33 -2.61 3.82 7.47
CA ARG A 33 -3.34 3.33 8.65
C ARG A 33 -2.46 3.11 9.88
N ARG A 34 -1.16 3.31 9.80
CA ARG A 34 -0.13 3.20 10.85
C ARG A 34 -0.15 1.88 11.63
N LEU A 35 -1.23 1.54 12.35
CA LEU A 35 -1.32 0.31 13.15
C LEU A 35 -1.11 -0.97 12.34
N PRO A 36 -1.79 -1.22 11.22
CA PRO A 36 -1.50 -2.39 10.37
C PRO A 36 -0.04 -2.41 9.88
N PHE A 37 0.55 -1.25 9.59
CA PHE A 37 1.96 -1.16 9.23
C PHE A 37 2.87 -1.61 10.38
N THR A 38 2.63 -1.11 11.60
CA THR A 38 3.38 -1.51 12.80
C THR A 38 3.29 -3.01 13.05
N PHE A 39 2.09 -3.60 12.94
CA PHE A 39 1.90 -5.05 13.10
C PHE A 39 2.62 -5.85 12.02
N SER A 40 2.68 -5.34 10.79
CA SER A 40 3.47 -5.97 9.72
C SER A 40 4.97 -5.95 10.04
N CYS A 41 5.49 -4.85 10.56
CA CYS A 41 6.89 -4.75 10.99
C CYS A 41 7.22 -5.72 12.14
N LEU A 42 6.33 -5.82 13.14
CA LEU A 42 6.49 -6.77 14.25
C LEU A 42 6.40 -8.22 13.76
N GLY A 43 5.49 -8.52 12.84
CA GLY A 43 5.40 -9.84 12.20
C GLY A 43 6.68 -10.21 11.44
N ALA A 44 7.27 -9.26 10.71
CA ALA A 44 8.54 -9.45 10.05
C ALA A 44 9.69 -9.71 11.05
N ALA A 45 9.70 -9.00 12.18
CA ALA A 45 10.67 -9.23 13.26
C ALA A 45 10.53 -10.63 13.88
N ILE A 46 9.30 -11.11 14.08
CA ILE A 46 9.02 -12.49 14.56
C ILE A 46 9.56 -13.51 13.55
N THR A 47 9.27 -13.32 12.26
CA THR A 47 9.79 -14.19 11.20
C THR A 47 11.31 -14.24 11.21
N GLY A 48 11.97 -13.06 11.20
CA GLY A 48 13.43 -12.97 11.19
C GLY A 48 14.07 -13.57 12.45
N GLY A 49 13.47 -13.30 13.62
CA GLY A 49 13.91 -13.89 14.89
C GLY A 49 13.82 -15.41 14.90
N TYR A 50 12.71 -15.97 14.40
CA TYR A 50 12.53 -17.41 14.26
C TYR A 50 13.56 -18.04 13.32
N LEU A 51 13.76 -17.46 12.13
CA LEU A 51 14.71 -17.96 11.14
C LEU A 51 16.15 -17.90 11.66
N GLY A 52 16.52 -16.83 12.36
CA GLY A 52 17.82 -16.70 13.00
C GLY A 52 18.03 -17.73 14.10
N TRP A 53 17.04 -17.96 14.96
CA TRP A 53 17.09 -18.97 16.01
C TRP A 53 17.16 -20.40 15.43
N ALA A 54 16.40 -20.68 14.37
CA ALA A 54 16.39 -21.99 13.72
C ALA A 54 17.63 -22.22 12.83
N GLY A 55 18.53 -21.24 12.71
CA GLY A 55 19.75 -21.35 11.91
C GLY A 55 19.48 -21.55 10.42
N VAL A 56 18.43 -20.93 9.90
CA VAL A 56 18.02 -21.05 8.48
C VAL A 56 18.84 -20.08 7.64
N TYR A 57 19.49 -20.60 6.61
CA TYR A 57 20.31 -19.81 5.69
C TYR A 57 19.69 -19.76 4.31
N SER A 58 19.81 -18.62 3.61
CA SER A 58 19.57 -18.53 2.19
C SER A 58 20.89 -18.82 1.45
N TYR A 59 20.88 -19.83 0.61
CA TYR A 59 22.08 -20.28 -0.12
C TYR A 59 22.32 -19.48 -1.41
N GLN A 60 21.29 -18.82 -1.91
CA GLN A 60 21.37 -18.04 -3.15
C GLN A 60 20.45 -16.85 -3.11
N ILE A 61 20.82 -15.80 -3.87
CA ILE A 61 19.94 -14.67 -4.12
C ILE A 61 18.89 -15.16 -5.14
N SER A 62 17.70 -15.43 -4.65
CA SER A 62 16.57 -15.84 -5.47
C SER A 62 15.59 -14.66 -5.66
N GLY A 63 14.54 -14.89 -6.45
CA GLY A 63 13.50 -13.88 -6.70
C GLY A 63 12.81 -13.39 -5.43
N GLN A 64 11.92 -12.43 -5.58
CA GLN A 64 11.13 -11.89 -4.47
C GLN A 64 9.82 -12.68 -4.29
N GLY A 65 9.12 -12.44 -3.18
CA GLY A 65 7.86 -13.10 -2.87
C GLY A 65 7.99 -14.62 -2.76
N VAL A 66 7.03 -15.34 -3.33
CA VAL A 66 7.02 -16.82 -3.29
C VAL A 66 8.22 -17.44 -4.00
N PHE A 67 8.78 -16.74 -4.98
CA PHE A 67 9.97 -17.20 -5.70
C PHE A 67 11.23 -17.15 -4.84
N GLY A 68 11.26 -16.30 -3.80
CA GLY A 68 12.34 -16.22 -2.82
C GLY A 68 12.54 -17.50 -2.01
N LEU A 69 11.51 -18.33 -1.89
CA LEU A 69 11.57 -19.60 -1.15
C LEU A 69 12.57 -20.59 -1.73
N THR A 70 12.82 -20.54 -3.03
CA THR A 70 13.80 -21.42 -3.68
C THR A 70 15.23 -21.15 -3.20
N GLY A 71 15.51 -19.96 -2.66
CA GLY A 71 16.80 -19.62 -2.09
C GLY A 71 17.17 -20.42 -0.84
N TYR A 72 16.21 -21.04 -0.18
CA TYR A 72 16.41 -21.83 1.04
C TYR A 72 16.62 -23.34 0.77
N ILE A 73 16.69 -23.73 -0.50
CA ILE A 73 17.03 -25.11 -0.89
C ILE A 73 18.54 -25.26 -0.87
N ASP A 74 19.03 -26.26 -0.15
CA ASP A 74 20.47 -26.57 -0.10
C ASP A 74 20.93 -27.09 -1.47
N PRO A 75 21.84 -26.43 -2.17
CA PRO A 75 22.29 -26.86 -3.48
C PRO A 75 23.18 -28.11 -3.44
N ALA A 76 23.78 -28.41 -2.29
CA ALA A 76 24.67 -29.59 -2.13
C ALA A 76 23.89 -30.89 -1.89
N THR A 77 22.80 -30.80 -1.12
CA THR A 77 22.03 -32.00 -0.70
C THR A 77 20.64 -32.06 -1.34
N GLY A 78 20.17 -30.98 -1.96
CA GLY A 78 18.80 -30.85 -2.45
C GLY A 78 17.75 -30.79 -1.33
N SER A 79 18.17 -30.58 -0.07
CA SER A 79 17.28 -30.59 1.09
C SER A 79 16.31 -29.44 1.08
N LEU A 80 15.02 -29.72 1.29
CA LEU A 80 13.94 -28.77 1.42
C LEU A 80 13.71 -28.31 2.87
N ALA A 81 14.52 -28.78 3.82
CA ALA A 81 14.32 -28.48 5.23
C ALA A 81 14.36 -26.96 5.52
N GLY A 82 15.32 -26.24 4.95
CA GLY A 82 15.44 -24.79 5.07
C GLY A 82 14.20 -24.06 4.53
N MET A 83 13.69 -24.50 3.39
CA MET A 83 12.45 -23.93 2.80
C MET A 83 11.24 -24.20 3.69
N GLY A 84 11.15 -25.40 4.28
CA GLY A 84 10.08 -25.74 5.24
C GLY A 84 10.11 -24.83 6.47
N GLN A 85 11.29 -24.60 7.04
CA GLN A 85 11.46 -23.68 8.17
C GLN A 85 11.15 -22.23 7.76
N ALA A 86 11.54 -21.80 6.57
CA ALA A 86 11.20 -20.47 6.05
C ALA A 86 9.67 -20.28 5.94
N LEU A 87 8.95 -21.29 5.44
CA LEU A 87 7.49 -21.26 5.37
C LEU A 87 6.84 -21.15 6.75
N ILE A 88 7.35 -21.89 7.75
CA ILE A 88 6.87 -21.80 9.13
C ILE A 88 7.10 -20.39 9.68
N GLY A 89 8.29 -19.82 9.53
CA GLY A 89 8.60 -18.46 9.99
C GLY A 89 7.72 -17.41 9.34
N VAL A 90 7.55 -17.47 8.02
CA VAL A 90 6.66 -16.55 7.29
C VAL A 90 5.21 -16.72 7.76
N GLY A 91 4.75 -17.96 7.93
CA GLY A 91 3.41 -18.26 8.44
C GLY A 91 3.15 -17.66 9.83
N LEU A 92 4.12 -17.79 10.75
CA LEU A 92 4.02 -17.19 12.09
C LEU A 92 3.92 -15.66 12.04
N GLY A 93 4.78 -15.00 11.28
CA GLY A 93 4.75 -13.54 11.14
C GLY A 93 3.48 -13.03 10.46
N MET A 94 3.01 -13.72 9.43
CA MET A 94 1.74 -13.39 8.76
C MET A 94 0.54 -13.58 9.69
N ALA A 95 0.48 -14.70 10.41
CA ALA A 95 -0.59 -14.98 11.37
C ALA A 95 -0.63 -13.91 12.47
N PHE A 96 0.53 -13.54 13.03
CA PHE A 96 0.64 -12.48 14.01
C PHE A 96 0.11 -11.14 13.47
N ALA A 97 0.62 -10.70 12.31
CA ALA A 97 0.22 -9.42 11.71
C ALA A 97 -1.28 -9.41 11.37
N PHE A 98 -1.81 -10.52 10.83
CA PHE A 98 -3.22 -10.65 10.49
C PHE A 98 -4.10 -10.61 11.73
N VAL A 99 -3.83 -11.45 12.73
CA VAL A 99 -4.64 -11.54 13.95
C VAL A 99 -4.59 -10.23 14.74
N SER A 100 -3.39 -9.64 14.90
CA SER A 100 -3.24 -8.36 15.60
C SER A 100 -4.01 -7.24 14.89
N THR A 101 -3.94 -7.20 13.56
CA THR A 101 -4.72 -6.22 12.79
C THR A 101 -6.22 -6.47 12.92
N LEU A 102 -6.67 -7.72 12.86
CA LEU A 102 -8.08 -8.06 12.97
C LEU A 102 -8.67 -7.69 14.33
N LEU A 103 -7.92 -7.92 15.41
CA LEU A 103 -8.39 -7.71 16.77
C LEU A 103 -8.23 -6.26 17.25
N LEU A 104 -7.14 -5.59 16.87
CA LEU A 104 -6.77 -4.31 17.44
C LEU A 104 -7.00 -3.12 16.50
N TYR A 105 -7.13 -3.36 15.19
CA TYR A 105 -7.40 -2.30 14.25
C TYR A 105 -8.90 -2.09 14.06
N HIS A 106 -9.37 -0.94 14.50
CA HIS A 106 -10.69 -0.42 14.16
C HIS A 106 -10.52 0.65 13.08
N GLU A 107 -11.19 0.44 11.95
CA GLU A 107 -11.21 1.46 10.90
C GLU A 107 -11.87 2.72 11.50
N PRO A 108 -11.17 3.86 11.53
CA PRO A 108 -11.83 5.09 11.94
C PRO A 108 -13.05 5.25 11.04
N ASN A 109 -14.22 5.44 11.64
CA ASN A 109 -15.36 5.86 10.86
C ASN A 109 -14.89 7.13 10.13
N ALA A 110 -14.74 7.05 8.82
CA ALA A 110 -14.67 8.22 8.00
C ALA A 110 -16.08 8.84 8.05
N GLU A 111 -16.42 9.41 9.19
CA GLU A 111 -17.37 10.49 9.19
C GLU A 111 -16.71 11.56 8.35
N LEU A 112 -17.09 11.58 7.08
CA LEU A 112 -16.95 12.79 6.30
C LEU A 112 -17.53 13.88 7.22
N PRO A 113 -16.76 14.92 7.59
CA PRO A 113 -17.28 15.97 8.44
C PRO A 113 -18.63 16.37 7.87
N ALA A 114 -19.67 16.36 8.70
CA ALA A 114 -21.03 16.70 8.28
C ALA A 114 -21.10 18.14 7.81
N ASP A 115 -20.14 18.96 8.22
CA ASP A 115 -19.79 20.22 7.63
C ASP A 115 -18.93 19.91 6.40
N ARG A 116 -19.57 19.89 5.25
CA ARG A 116 -18.88 19.91 3.96
C ARG A 116 -18.15 21.24 3.90
N ASP A 117 -16.93 21.28 4.40
CA ASP A 117 -16.01 22.36 4.09
C ASP A 117 -15.93 22.39 2.56
N LEU A 118 -16.67 23.31 2.00
CA LEU A 118 -16.64 23.55 0.56
C LEU A 118 -15.23 23.98 0.24
N LEU A 119 -14.47 23.08 -0.37
CA LEU A 119 -13.15 23.44 -0.87
C LEU A 119 -13.34 24.53 -1.92
N ALA A 120 -12.70 25.64 -1.72
CA ALA A 120 -12.70 26.71 -2.72
C ALA A 120 -11.97 26.20 -3.97
N SER A 121 -12.41 26.65 -5.15
CA SER A 121 -11.65 26.36 -6.37
C SER A 121 -10.24 26.93 -6.25
N PRO A 122 -9.20 26.13 -6.56
CA PRO A 122 -7.82 26.62 -6.46
C PRO A 122 -7.48 27.71 -7.46
N MET A 123 -8.31 27.91 -8.47
CA MET A 123 -8.14 28.95 -9.49
C MET A 123 -9.47 29.39 -10.07
N ALA A 124 -9.54 30.63 -10.52
CA ALA A 124 -10.67 31.13 -11.27
C ALA A 124 -10.67 30.55 -12.68
N GLY A 125 -11.84 30.06 -13.13
CA GLY A 125 -11.93 29.47 -14.47
C GLY A 125 -13.19 28.66 -14.69
N GLN A 126 -13.29 28.07 -15.87
CA GLN A 126 -14.40 27.21 -16.27
C GLN A 126 -14.10 25.77 -15.86
N VAL A 127 -15.00 25.14 -15.12
CA VAL A 127 -14.92 23.72 -14.80
C VAL A 127 -15.34 22.92 -16.02
N LEU A 128 -14.50 21.94 -16.40
CA LEU A 128 -14.71 21.05 -17.52
C LEU A 128 -14.70 19.60 -17.03
N PRO A 129 -15.53 18.71 -17.58
CA PRO A 129 -15.42 17.29 -17.37
C PRO A 129 -14.14 16.77 -18.02
N LEU A 130 -13.58 15.66 -17.49
CA LEU A 130 -12.28 15.15 -17.93
C LEU A 130 -12.26 14.68 -19.40
N ASP A 131 -13.39 14.26 -19.96
CA ASP A 131 -13.54 13.87 -21.35
C ASP A 131 -13.26 15.00 -22.37
N GLN A 132 -13.33 16.26 -21.93
CA GLN A 132 -13.04 17.44 -22.73
C GLN A 132 -11.58 17.94 -22.60
N VAL A 133 -10.75 17.24 -21.82
CA VAL A 133 -9.34 17.59 -21.67
C VAL A 133 -8.52 17.06 -22.84
N ALA A 134 -7.56 17.84 -23.31
CA ALA A 134 -6.70 17.45 -24.45
C ALA A 134 -5.79 16.27 -24.12
N ASP A 135 -5.35 16.14 -22.88
CA ASP A 135 -4.48 15.04 -22.42
C ASP A 135 -5.23 13.72 -22.37
N GLY A 136 -4.68 12.71 -23.06
CA GLY A 136 -5.29 11.39 -23.19
C GLY A 136 -5.40 10.63 -21.87
N ALA A 137 -4.44 10.78 -20.96
CA ALA A 137 -4.44 10.07 -19.69
C ALA A 137 -5.58 10.54 -18.78
N PHE A 138 -5.85 11.84 -18.77
CA PHE A 138 -6.99 12.39 -18.02
C PHE A 138 -8.32 12.10 -18.71
N ARG A 139 -8.38 12.26 -20.04
CA ARG A 139 -9.62 12.06 -20.82
C ARG A 139 -10.17 10.65 -20.74
N THR A 140 -9.30 9.64 -20.67
CA THR A 140 -9.72 8.22 -20.59
C THR A 140 -10.11 7.80 -19.18
N GLY A 141 -9.91 8.65 -18.17
CA GLY A 141 -10.24 8.34 -16.78
C GLY A 141 -9.30 7.30 -16.13
N VAL A 142 -8.17 6.97 -16.76
CA VAL A 142 -7.17 6.03 -16.19
C VAL A 142 -6.65 6.51 -14.84
N LEU A 143 -6.54 7.83 -14.66
CA LEU A 143 -6.07 8.45 -13.42
C LEU A 143 -7.17 8.64 -12.36
N GLY A 144 -8.40 8.19 -12.65
CA GLY A 144 -9.55 8.26 -11.76
C GLY A 144 -10.55 9.37 -12.12
N PRO A 145 -11.69 9.43 -11.40
CA PRO A 145 -12.69 10.45 -11.62
C PRO A 145 -12.21 11.82 -11.13
N GLY A 146 -12.59 12.87 -11.84
CA GLY A 146 -12.22 14.23 -11.48
C GLY A 146 -12.86 15.27 -12.42
N CYS A 147 -12.44 16.50 -12.26
CA CYS A 147 -12.77 17.60 -13.17
C CYS A 147 -11.50 18.39 -13.48
N ALA A 148 -11.52 19.10 -14.59
CA ALA A 148 -10.46 20.02 -14.98
C ALA A 148 -10.94 21.46 -14.86
N ILE A 149 -10.02 22.38 -14.65
CA ILE A 149 -10.33 23.81 -14.66
C ILE A 149 -9.54 24.45 -15.80
N ARG A 150 -10.25 25.11 -16.72
CA ARG A 150 -9.62 25.99 -17.69
C ARG A 150 -9.46 27.37 -17.03
N PRO A 151 -8.23 27.76 -16.65
CA PRO A 151 -8.05 28.99 -15.90
C PRO A 151 -8.39 30.22 -16.75
N SER A 152 -9.05 31.19 -16.13
CA SER A 152 -9.26 32.52 -16.70
C SER A 152 -8.15 33.49 -16.29
N GLU A 153 -7.45 33.19 -15.21
CA GLU A 153 -6.36 33.99 -14.65
C GLU A 153 -5.20 33.08 -14.25
N GLY A 154 -3.95 33.56 -14.31
CA GLY A 154 -2.76 32.83 -13.92
C GLY A 154 -2.50 32.77 -12.42
N ARG A 155 -3.52 32.96 -11.59
CA ARG A 155 -3.42 32.94 -10.12
C ARG A 155 -3.94 31.62 -9.55
N VAL A 156 -3.11 30.97 -8.74
CA VAL A 156 -3.49 29.76 -7.97
C VAL A 156 -3.55 30.12 -6.50
N ALA A 157 -4.62 29.72 -5.81
CA ALA A 157 -4.81 29.92 -4.39
C ALA A 157 -4.98 28.58 -3.66
N ALA A 158 -4.62 28.51 -2.39
CA ALA A 158 -4.89 27.34 -1.59
C ALA A 158 -6.40 27.12 -1.43
N PRO A 159 -6.95 25.93 -1.70
CA PRO A 159 -8.37 25.65 -1.64
C PRO A 159 -8.93 25.64 -0.21
N ALA A 160 -8.06 25.54 0.78
CA ALA A 160 -8.40 25.56 2.20
C ALA A 160 -7.25 26.18 3.01
N ALA A 161 -7.55 26.63 4.23
CA ALA A 161 -6.52 27.03 5.18
C ALA A 161 -5.69 25.81 5.60
N GLY A 162 -4.37 25.95 5.59
CA GLY A 162 -3.48 24.86 5.91
C GLY A 162 -2.02 25.30 6.02
N ARG A 163 -1.16 24.36 6.40
CA ARG A 163 0.30 24.55 6.44
C ARG A 163 0.92 23.87 5.23
N VAL A 164 1.73 24.60 4.49
CA VAL A 164 2.53 24.01 3.41
C VAL A 164 3.60 23.11 4.00
N LEU A 165 3.59 21.82 3.66
CA LEU A 165 4.53 20.82 4.14
C LEU A 165 5.66 20.58 3.14
N ASN A 166 5.39 20.74 1.86
CA ASN A 166 6.38 20.56 0.81
C ASN A 166 6.05 21.47 -0.40
N LEU A 167 7.09 21.97 -1.05
CA LEU A 167 7.03 22.64 -2.34
C LEU A 167 7.97 21.90 -3.27
N SER A 168 7.44 21.27 -4.30
CA SER A 168 8.26 20.75 -5.40
C SER A 168 8.47 21.86 -6.43
N PRO A 169 9.70 22.01 -6.95
CA PRO A 169 9.97 22.95 -8.04
C PRO A 169 9.28 22.55 -9.34
#